data_9caaf11a5c8c60804ae766537f0f8563
#
_entry.id   9caaf11a5c8c60804ae766537f0f8563
#
_cell.length_a   1.000
_cell.length_b   1.000
_cell.length_c   1.000
_cell.angle_alpha   90.00
_cell.angle_beta   90.00
_cell.angle_gamma   90.00
#
_symmetry.space_group_name_H-M   'P 1'
#
loop_
_entity.id
_entity.type
_entity.pdbx_description
1 polymer ?
#
loop_
_entity_poly.entity_id
_entity_poly.type
_entity_poly.pdbx_seq_one_letter_code
_entity_poly.pdbx_strand_id
1 'polypeptide(L)'
;MGISGRIAKYFLHSQMTPLLALTAVLLGAFAVLVTPREEEPQVNVTMANVFIAYPGASAKDVSQTVAIPAEQVLSQIAGVDHVYSVAQPGMAIITVQFKVGEEHIPSLVKLYDVVHSNADWLSPTLGVAQPIIKAKGIDDVPVVALTLWREQALGGGLELTQVAHAMEAELKRVPGTREVTTLGKTQRMVRVLLNPESLNAFQLTLQDVRNAMQSANVSQDTGTLVRNNREVLVQTGSFLSNANEVKQLVVGVSGGRPVFLRDVAEVLDGADQPSSYVWLGTGPAAADKQIKTNGEFTAVTLAITKKPGANAVDLAENLLTRVNELKGSVIPDDVQVTITRNYGETANDKAMKLIQKLLFATLAVVALVWLSMGRREALVVGIAVLLTLAATLFASWAYGFTLNRVSLFALIFSIGILVDDAIVVVENIHRRRALASSTNIPIEKISANNDTRFSVNPYAQEANSVAASVSSTAMPTTSASRRPMLSHTSATTASVANNSF
;
A
#
# COMPACT_ATOMS: atom_id res chain seq x y z
N MET A 1 13.50 -12.73 -50.39
CA MET A 1 13.50 -11.84 -49.17
C MET A 1 12.44 -12.31 -48.22
N GLY A 2 12.78 -12.51 -46.93
CA GLY A 2 11.82 -12.83 -45.88
C GLY A 2 10.92 -11.64 -45.55
N ILE A 3 9.92 -11.84 -44.64
CA ILE A 3 8.94 -10.81 -44.24
C ILE A 3 9.63 -9.58 -43.72
N SER A 4 10.63 -9.73 -42.84
CA SER A 4 11.44 -8.64 -42.27
C SER A 4 12.18 -7.83 -43.34
N GLY A 5 12.73 -8.49 -44.35
CA GLY A 5 13.38 -7.82 -45.49
C GLY A 5 12.44 -6.98 -46.35
N ARG A 6 11.17 -7.41 -46.52
CA ARG A 6 10.14 -6.62 -47.21
C ARG A 6 9.72 -5.39 -46.43
N ILE A 7 9.57 -5.53 -45.12
CA ILE A 7 9.25 -4.42 -44.23
C ILE A 7 10.39 -3.40 -44.24
N ALA A 8 11.65 -3.84 -44.07
CA ALA A 8 12.81 -2.97 -44.10
C ALA A 8 12.92 -2.19 -45.43
N LYS A 9 12.70 -2.87 -46.59
CA LYS A 9 12.72 -2.22 -47.88
C LYS A 9 11.64 -1.15 -48.05
N TYR A 10 10.44 -1.39 -47.52
CA TYR A 10 9.35 -0.41 -47.55
C TYR A 10 9.70 0.88 -46.81
N PHE A 11 10.27 0.76 -45.60
CA PHE A 11 10.62 1.91 -44.77
C PHE A 11 11.94 2.59 -45.19
N LEU A 12 12.84 1.90 -45.88
CA LEU A 12 14.14 2.44 -46.28
C LEU A 12 14.03 3.69 -47.18
N HIS A 13 13.04 3.73 -48.05
CA HIS A 13 12.80 4.83 -49.00
C HIS A 13 11.56 5.66 -48.67
N SER A 14 10.91 5.39 -47.53
CA SER A 14 9.70 6.09 -47.14
C SER A 14 10.02 7.39 -46.49
N GLN A 15 9.42 8.49 -46.94
CA GLN A 15 9.50 9.81 -46.25
C GLN A 15 8.80 9.81 -44.90
N MET A 16 7.97 8.80 -44.62
CA MET A 16 7.27 8.66 -43.33
C MET A 16 8.20 8.15 -42.19
N THR A 17 9.32 7.51 -42.54
CA THR A 17 10.20 6.90 -41.53
C THR A 17 10.75 7.90 -40.49
N PRO A 18 11.32 9.08 -40.88
CA PRO A 18 11.76 10.05 -39.91
C PRO A 18 10.62 10.65 -39.08
N LEU A 19 9.45 10.80 -39.68
CA LEU A 19 8.27 11.29 -38.95
C LEU A 19 7.80 10.27 -37.90
N LEU A 20 7.75 8.99 -38.25
CA LEU A 20 7.41 7.91 -37.30
C LEU A 20 8.44 7.80 -36.18
N ALA A 21 9.74 7.96 -36.50
CA ALA A 21 10.80 7.95 -35.50
C ALA A 21 10.63 9.11 -34.52
N LEU A 22 10.40 10.33 -35.02
CA LEU A 22 10.17 11.50 -34.18
C LEU A 22 8.91 11.32 -33.32
N THR A 23 7.82 10.81 -33.90
CA THR A 23 6.58 10.55 -33.17
C THR A 23 6.80 9.52 -32.06
N ALA A 24 7.53 8.43 -32.33
CA ALA A 24 7.87 7.42 -31.32
C ALA A 24 8.66 8.00 -30.14
N VAL A 25 9.65 8.86 -30.40
CA VAL A 25 10.44 9.54 -29.37
C VAL A 25 9.55 10.48 -28.54
N LEU A 26 8.68 11.26 -29.17
CA LEU A 26 7.75 12.15 -28.48
C LEU A 26 6.75 11.40 -27.62
N LEU A 27 6.20 10.27 -28.12
CA LEU A 27 5.30 9.40 -27.34
C LEU A 27 6.03 8.73 -26.17
N GLY A 28 7.28 8.34 -26.35
CA GLY A 28 8.11 7.84 -25.25
C GLY A 28 8.39 8.88 -24.18
N ALA A 29 8.74 10.11 -24.57
CA ALA A 29 8.92 11.22 -23.66
C ALA A 29 7.61 11.55 -22.90
N PHE A 30 6.49 11.58 -23.61
CA PHE A 30 5.16 11.73 -23.01
C PHE A 30 4.90 10.64 -21.97
N ALA A 31 5.19 9.38 -22.31
CA ALA A 31 4.99 8.26 -21.39
C ALA A 31 5.80 8.40 -20.09
N VAL A 32 7.07 8.85 -20.17
CA VAL A 32 7.92 9.09 -18.98
C VAL A 32 7.31 10.13 -18.05
N LEU A 33 6.65 11.16 -18.61
CA LEU A 33 6.06 12.26 -17.84
C LEU A 33 4.73 11.85 -17.19
N VAL A 34 3.90 11.07 -17.89
CA VAL A 34 2.53 10.77 -17.48
C VAL A 34 2.40 9.45 -16.70
N THR A 35 3.35 8.52 -16.87
CA THR A 35 3.27 7.22 -16.20
C THR A 35 3.44 7.40 -14.68
N PRO A 36 2.50 6.88 -13.87
CA PRO A 36 2.60 6.94 -12.41
C PRO A 36 3.86 6.25 -11.90
N ARG A 37 4.51 6.87 -10.91
CA ARG A 37 5.71 6.34 -10.27
C ARG A 37 5.34 5.70 -8.95
N GLU A 38 5.84 4.49 -8.73
CA GLU A 38 5.62 3.72 -7.50
C GLU A 38 6.94 3.11 -7.03
N GLU A 39 7.09 2.90 -5.74
CA GLU A 39 8.29 2.25 -5.20
C GLU A 39 8.28 0.75 -5.49
N GLU A 40 7.17 0.10 -5.17
CA GLU A 40 6.97 -1.34 -5.34
C GLU A 40 5.95 -1.61 -6.46
N PRO A 41 6.10 -2.72 -7.20
CA PRO A 41 5.14 -3.10 -8.23
C PRO A 41 3.78 -3.43 -7.61
N GLN A 42 2.72 -3.12 -8.31
CA GLN A 42 1.38 -3.59 -7.96
C GLN A 42 1.32 -5.11 -8.12
N VAL A 43 1.19 -5.81 -7.00
CA VAL A 43 1.01 -7.27 -7.00
C VAL A 43 -0.47 -7.57 -6.81
N ASN A 44 -1.07 -8.26 -7.76
CA ASN A 44 -2.49 -8.57 -7.76
C ASN A 44 -2.75 -9.79 -6.85
N VAL A 45 -2.62 -9.58 -5.53
CA VAL A 45 -2.93 -10.56 -4.49
C VAL A 45 -4.08 -10.04 -3.66
N THR A 46 -5.18 -10.76 -3.67
CA THR A 46 -6.32 -10.47 -2.80
C THR A 46 -6.08 -11.05 -1.42
N MET A 47 -6.14 -10.19 -0.43
CA MET A 47 -6.06 -10.58 0.98
C MET A 47 -7.21 -9.94 1.76
N ALA A 48 -7.65 -10.61 2.82
CA ALA A 48 -8.61 -10.04 3.76
C ALA A 48 -8.34 -10.52 5.19
N ASN A 49 -8.57 -9.64 6.15
CA ASN A 49 -8.56 -9.99 7.57
C ASN A 49 -10.00 -10.22 8.05
N VAL A 50 -10.22 -11.33 8.73
CA VAL A 50 -11.46 -11.64 9.44
C VAL A 50 -11.18 -11.47 10.93
N PHE A 51 -11.82 -10.50 11.56
CA PHE A 51 -11.72 -10.21 12.98
C PHE A 51 -12.89 -10.84 13.70
N ILE A 52 -12.62 -11.66 14.71
CA ILE A 52 -13.64 -12.34 15.50
C ILE A 52 -13.36 -12.05 16.98
N ALA A 53 -14.22 -11.26 17.61
CA ALA A 53 -14.08 -10.95 19.02
C ALA A 53 -14.71 -12.04 19.89
N TYR A 54 -13.98 -12.44 20.93
CA TYR A 54 -14.43 -13.38 21.96
C TYR A 54 -14.08 -12.82 23.34
N PRO A 55 -14.84 -11.84 23.85
CA PRO A 55 -14.52 -11.13 25.09
C PRO A 55 -14.39 -12.07 26.27
N GLY A 56 -13.33 -11.86 27.07
CA GLY A 56 -13.07 -12.66 28.29
C GLY A 56 -12.37 -14.00 28.06
N ALA A 57 -12.21 -14.45 26.83
CA ALA A 57 -11.52 -15.71 26.52
C ALA A 57 -9.99 -15.56 26.56
N SER A 58 -9.29 -16.60 27.02
CA SER A 58 -7.84 -16.67 26.90
C SER A 58 -7.40 -16.88 25.45
N ALA A 59 -6.14 -16.56 25.11
CA ALA A 59 -5.60 -16.82 23.77
C ALA A 59 -5.71 -18.31 23.36
N LYS A 60 -5.60 -19.23 24.31
CA LYS A 60 -5.77 -20.66 24.08
C LYS A 60 -7.20 -21.01 23.72
N ASP A 61 -8.19 -20.46 24.44
CA ASP A 61 -9.60 -20.69 24.17
C ASP A 61 -9.99 -20.07 22.82
N VAL A 62 -9.52 -18.85 22.51
CA VAL A 62 -9.69 -18.21 21.22
C VAL A 62 -9.11 -19.07 20.08
N SER A 63 -7.92 -19.63 20.28
CA SER A 63 -7.29 -20.51 19.29
C SER A 63 -8.11 -21.77 19.03
N GLN A 64 -8.51 -22.46 20.08
CA GLN A 64 -9.20 -23.76 19.96
C GLN A 64 -10.65 -23.61 19.50
N THR A 65 -11.36 -22.60 20.01
CA THR A 65 -12.80 -22.47 19.78
C THR A 65 -13.14 -21.63 18.55
N VAL A 66 -12.28 -20.68 18.18
CA VAL A 66 -12.56 -19.72 17.11
C VAL A 66 -11.58 -19.87 15.94
N ALA A 67 -10.26 -19.81 16.19
CA ALA A 67 -9.30 -19.73 15.10
C ALA A 67 -9.21 -21.03 14.30
N ILE A 68 -9.06 -22.17 14.95
CA ILE A 68 -8.94 -23.49 14.28
C ILE A 68 -10.20 -23.83 13.46
N PRO A 69 -11.44 -23.73 13.98
CA PRO A 69 -12.64 -23.94 13.17
C PRO A 69 -12.74 -22.98 11.99
N ALA A 70 -12.38 -21.71 12.21
CA ALA A 70 -12.37 -20.71 11.14
C ALA A 70 -11.36 -21.04 10.03
N GLU A 71 -10.15 -21.45 10.37
CA GLU A 71 -9.13 -21.89 9.41
C GLU A 71 -9.64 -23.05 8.55
N GLN A 72 -10.30 -24.03 9.18
CA GLN A 72 -10.85 -25.19 8.47
C GLN A 72 -11.90 -24.79 7.43
N VAL A 73 -12.79 -23.88 7.76
CA VAL A 73 -13.84 -23.40 6.84
C VAL A 73 -13.25 -22.49 5.76
N LEU A 74 -12.40 -21.54 6.14
CA LEU A 74 -11.85 -20.54 5.22
C LEU A 74 -10.83 -21.13 4.24
N SER A 75 -10.11 -22.18 4.63
CA SER A 75 -9.18 -22.88 3.74
C SER A 75 -9.86 -23.65 2.61
N GLN A 76 -11.16 -23.94 2.71
CA GLN A 76 -11.93 -24.65 1.69
C GLN A 76 -12.42 -23.72 0.57
N ILE A 77 -12.28 -22.41 0.71
CA ILE A 77 -12.72 -21.45 -0.30
C ILE A 77 -11.89 -21.64 -1.57
N ALA A 78 -12.57 -21.80 -2.69
CA ALA A 78 -11.91 -21.95 -4.00
C ALA A 78 -11.10 -20.70 -4.35
N GLY A 79 -9.80 -20.90 -4.62
CA GLY A 79 -8.86 -19.83 -4.92
C GLY A 79 -8.05 -19.33 -3.72
N VAL A 80 -8.33 -19.79 -2.51
CA VAL A 80 -7.47 -19.51 -1.34
C VAL A 80 -6.14 -20.24 -1.49
N ASP A 81 -5.07 -19.53 -1.18
CA ASP A 81 -3.69 -20.03 -1.16
C ASP A 81 -3.25 -20.36 0.26
N HIS A 82 -3.36 -19.38 1.16
CA HIS A 82 -2.97 -19.51 2.55
C HIS A 82 -3.98 -18.88 3.50
N VAL A 83 -4.12 -19.47 4.68
CA VAL A 83 -4.87 -18.92 5.81
C VAL A 83 -3.91 -18.82 7.00
N TYR A 84 -3.77 -17.63 7.55
CA TYR A 84 -2.96 -17.37 8.73
C TYR A 84 -3.86 -16.91 9.87
N SER A 85 -3.64 -17.40 11.08
CA SER A 85 -4.38 -16.93 12.23
C SER A 85 -3.47 -16.45 13.36
N VAL A 86 -3.97 -15.45 14.08
CA VAL A 86 -3.36 -14.95 15.31
C VAL A 86 -4.44 -14.93 16.38
N ALA A 87 -4.26 -15.77 17.40
CA ALA A 87 -5.14 -15.80 18.56
C ALA A 87 -4.57 -14.92 19.68
N GLN A 88 -5.31 -13.90 20.08
CA GLN A 88 -5.01 -13.01 21.20
C GLN A 88 -6.06 -13.16 22.29
N PRO A 89 -5.80 -12.78 23.55
CA PRO A 89 -6.86 -12.73 24.56
C PRO A 89 -8.02 -11.86 24.07
N GLY A 90 -9.21 -12.46 23.99
CA GLY A 90 -10.43 -11.79 23.58
C GLY A 90 -10.65 -11.62 22.08
N MET A 91 -9.72 -12.02 21.19
CA MET A 91 -9.90 -11.83 19.74
C MET A 91 -9.07 -12.79 18.88
N ALA A 92 -9.65 -13.29 17.79
CA ALA A 92 -8.94 -13.94 16.70
C ALA A 92 -8.84 -12.99 15.50
N ILE A 93 -7.68 -12.99 14.85
CA ILE A 93 -7.44 -12.30 13.58
C ILE A 93 -7.02 -13.36 12.57
N ILE A 94 -7.83 -13.56 11.53
CA ILE A 94 -7.56 -14.56 10.50
C ILE A 94 -7.32 -13.84 9.18
N THR A 95 -6.15 -14.03 8.60
CA THR A 95 -5.79 -13.47 7.32
C THR A 95 -5.96 -14.52 6.23
N VAL A 96 -6.85 -14.29 5.30
CA VAL A 96 -7.10 -15.13 4.13
C VAL A 96 -6.38 -14.52 2.94
N GLN A 97 -5.49 -15.29 2.33
CA GLN A 97 -4.74 -14.91 1.14
C GLN A 97 -5.21 -15.77 -0.04
N PHE A 98 -5.60 -15.12 -1.12
CA PHE A 98 -5.97 -15.78 -2.37
C PHE A 98 -4.74 -15.93 -3.28
N LYS A 99 -4.83 -16.85 -4.24
CA LYS A 99 -3.78 -17.07 -5.24
C LYS A 99 -3.56 -15.84 -6.08
N VAL A 100 -2.32 -15.65 -6.53
CA VAL A 100 -1.96 -14.57 -7.44
C VAL A 100 -2.78 -14.68 -8.73
N GLY A 101 -3.43 -13.57 -9.13
CA GLY A 101 -4.26 -13.51 -10.33
C GLY A 101 -5.75 -13.79 -10.10
N GLU A 102 -6.17 -14.18 -8.88
CA GLU A 102 -7.59 -14.19 -8.53
C GLU A 102 -8.14 -12.75 -8.48
N GLU A 103 -9.30 -12.54 -9.09
CA GLU A 103 -9.93 -11.21 -9.12
C GLU A 103 -10.36 -10.78 -7.71
N HIS A 104 -10.07 -9.52 -7.37
CA HIS A 104 -10.27 -8.99 -6.02
C HIS A 104 -11.74 -9.06 -5.55
N ILE A 105 -12.67 -8.54 -6.35
CA ILE A 105 -14.09 -8.48 -5.94
C ILE A 105 -14.72 -9.87 -5.85
N PRO A 106 -14.61 -10.75 -6.85
CA PRO A 106 -15.14 -12.11 -6.75
C PRO A 106 -14.56 -12.90 -5.58
N SER A 107 -13.27 -12.74 -5.26
CA SER A 107 -12.64 -13.41 -4.11
C SER A 107 -13.22 -12.94 -2.79
N LEU A 108 -13.45 -11.64 -2.63
CA LEU A 108 -14.11 -11.09 -1.45
C LEU A 108 -15.56 -11.58 -1.34
N VAL A 109 -16.30 -11.65 -2.43
CA VAL A 109 -17.67 -12.17 -2.43
C VAL A 109 -17.70 -13.61 -1.97
N LYS A 110 -16.79 -14.48 -2.47
CA LYS A 110 -16.65 -15.86 -2.00
C LYS A 110 -16.38 -15.92 -0.48
N LEU A 111 -15.49 -15.04 0.01
CA LEU A 111 -15.17 -14.97 1.43
C LEU A 111 -16.38 -14.56 2.27
N TYR A 112 -17.11 -13.52 1.86
CA TYR A 112 -18.33 -13.08 2.53
C TYR A 112 -19.40 -14.17 2.54
N ASP A 113 -19.60 -14.82 1.41
CA ASP A 113 -20.57 -15.91 1.26
C ASP A 113 -20.26 -17.06 2.22
N VAL A 114 -19.02 -17.54 2.26
CA VAL A 114 -18.62 -18.64 3.14
C VAL A 114 -18.73 -18.26 4.62
N VAL A 115 -18.31 -17.05 5.00
CA VAL A 115 -18.43 -16.58 6.40
C VAL A 115 -19.88 -16.48 6.84
N HIS A 116 -20.79 -16.00 5.96
CA HIS A 116 -22.20 -15.88 6.30
C HIS A 116 -22.95 -17.21 6.20
N SER A 117 -22.62 -18.06 5.25
CA SER A 117 -23.27 -19.37 5.07
C SER A 117 -22.93 -20.35 6.19
N ASN A 118 -21.77 -20.18 6.83
CA ASN A 118 -21.33 -21.03 7.95
C ASN A 118 -21.35 -20.26 9.28
N ALA A 119 -22.33 -19.40 9.50
CA ALA A 119 -22.43 -18.62 10.74
C ALA A 119 -22.60 -19.48 12.01
N ASP A 120 -22.96 -20.74 11.85
CA ASP A 120 -23.10 -21.76 12.90
C ASP A 120 -21.76 -22.34 13.40
N TRP A 121 -20.66 -22.15 12.71
CA TRP A 121 -19.30 -22.55 13.15
C TRP A 121 -18.89 -21.88 14.47
N LEU A 122 -19.44 -20.70 14.74
CA LEU A 122 -19.27 -19.95 15.97
C LEU A 122 -20.58 -20.04 16.79
N SER A 123 -20.56 -20.81 17.86
CA SER A 123 -21.76 -20.94 18.71
C SER A 123 -22.13 -19.58 19.33
N PRO A 124 -23.34 -19.06 19.09
CA PRO A 124 -23.80 -17.81 19.69
C PRO A 124 -23.87 -17.88 21.23
N THR A 125 -23.98 -19.09 21.80
CA THR A 125 -24.06 -19.32 23.25
C THR A 125 -22.72 -19.02 23.95
N LEU A 126 -21.61 -19.02 23.24
CA LEU A 126 -20.27 -18.72 23.77
C LEU A 126 -20.01 -17.23 23.90
N GLY A 127 -20.87 -16.35 23.40
CA GLY A 127 -20.64 -14.90 23.41
C GLY A 127 -19.62 -14.44 22.39
N VAL A 128 -19.34 -15.25 21.38
CA VAL A 128 -18.48 -14.88 20.25
C VAL A 128 -19.22 -13.90 19.34
N ALA A 129 -18.58 -12.79 19.04
CA ALA A 129 -19.16 -11.77 18.15
C ALA A 129 -19.14 -12.23 16.67
N GLN A 130 -20.01 -11.62 15.86
CA GLN A 130 -19.99 -11.87 14.42
C GLN A 130 -18.66 -11.44 13.78
N PRO A 131 -18.16 -12.20 12.81
CA PRO A 131 -16.92 -11.89 12.11
C PRO A 131 -17.01 -10.55 11.35
N ILE A 132 -15.98 -9.73 11.45
CA ILE A 132 -15.83 -8.48 10.69
C ILE A 132 -14.75 -8.70 9.64
N ILE A 133 -15.13 -8.61 8.36
CA ILE A 133 -14.21 -8.80 7.24
C ILE A 133 -13.70 -7.45 6.78
N LYS A 134 -12.37 -7.30 6.74
CA LYS A 134 -11.70 -6.13 6.16
C LYS A 134 -10.75 -6.56 5.05
N ALA A 135 -11.03 -6.15 3.83
CA ALA A 135 -10.13 -6.33 2.70
C ALA A 135 -8.78 -5.68 2.97
N LYS A 136 -7.71 -6.33 2.52
CA LYS A 136 -6.34 -5.81 2.54
C LYS A 136 -5.75 -5.81 1.13
N GLY A 137 -4.97 -4.78 0.82
CA GLY A 137 -4.27 -4.65 -0.45
C GLY A 137 -2.95 -3.91 -0.31
N ILE A 138 -2.16 -3.89 -1.37
CA ILE A 138 -0.90 -3.15 -1.43
C ILE A 138 -1.12 -1.64 -1.23
N ASP A 139 -2.27 -1.13 -1.64
CA ASP A 139 -2.65 0.28 -1.51
C ASP A 139 -3.02 0.69 -0.07
N ASP A 140 -3.09 -0.25 0.88
CA ASP A 140 -3.26 0.03 2.31
C ASP A 140 -1.94 0.47 2.98
N VAL A 141 -0.82 0.33 2.28
CA VAL A 141 0.47 0.81 2.77
C VAL A 141 0.49 2.34 2.71
N PRO A 142 0.76 3.03 3.83
CA PRO A 142 0.79 4.48 3.83
C PRO A 142 1.87 5.05 2.91
N VAL A 143 1.49 5.95 2.02
CA VAL A 143 2.39 6.68 1.11
C VAL A 143 3.10 7.80 1.85
N VAL A 144 2.36 8.52 2.72
CA VAL A 144 2.90 9.59 3.55
C VAL A 144 2.51 9.33 5.00
N ALA A 145 3.47 9.51 5.91
CA ALA A 145 3.23 9.55 7.34
C ALA A 145 3.70 10.89 7.92
N LEU A 146 2.78 11.57 8.59
CA LEU A 146 2.99 12.87 9.22
C LEU A 146 2.88 12.70 10.73
N THR A 147 3.95 12.98 11.45
CA THR A 147 3.98 12.85 12.91
C THR A 147 3.88 14.22 13.54
N LEU A 148 2.80 14.42 14.31
CA LEU A 148 2.52 15.63 15.09
C LEU A 148 3.10 15.44 16.48
N TRP A 149 3.83 16.43 16.98
CA TRP A 149 4.46 16.39 18.28
C TRP A 149 4.69 17.81 18.83
N ARG A 150 5.02 17.90 20.11
CA ARG A 150 5.36 19.17 20.79
C ARG A 150 6.66 19.03 21.56
N GLU A 151 7.45 20.10 21.60
CA GLU A 151 8.70 20.13 22.39
C GLU A 151 8.44 20.11 23.90
N GLN A 152 7.34 20.72 24.33
CA GLN A 152 6.97 20.76 25.74
C GLN A 152 5.96 19.65 26.06
N ALA A 153 6.28 18.86 27.09
CA ALA A 153 5.46 17.74 27.54
C ALA A 153 4.17 18.15 28.27
N LEU A 154 3.82 19.43 28.26
CA LEU A 154 2.62 19.98 28.89
C LEU A 154 1.41 19.81 27.93
N GLY A 155 0.59 18.81 28.21
CA GLY A 155 -0.64 18.56 27.48
C GLY A 155 -0.53 17.29 26.65
N GLY A 156 -1.40 16.36 26.98
CA GLY A 156 -1.32 15.00 26.52
C GLY A 156 -1.63 14.80 25.05
N GLY A 157 -1.55 13.57 24.62
CA GLY A 157 -1.93 13.09 23.30
C GLY A 157 -3.36 13.45 22.87
N LEU A 158 -4.23 13.91 23.81
CA LEU A 158 -5.60 14.33 23.48
C LEU A 158 -5.64 15.58 22.58
N GLU A 159 -4.87 16.62 22.90
CA GLU A 159 -4.83 17.85 22.09
C GLU A 159 -4.19 17.57 20.72
N LEU A 160 -3.10 16.81 20.69
CA LEU A 160 -2.50 16.38 19.43
C LEU A 160 -3.48 15.55 18.60
N THR A 161 -4.29 14.72 19.25
CA THR A 161 -5.33 13.93 18.57
C THR A 161 -6.43 14.84 17.98
N GLN A 162 -6.82 15.90 18.66
CA GLN A 162 -7.81 16.87 18.12
C GLN A 162 -7.28 17.58 16.88
N VAL A 163 -6.03 18.04 16.92
CA VAL A 163 -5.36 18.63 15.74
C VAL A 163 -5.26 17.61 14.62
N ALA A 164 -4.87 16.37 14.93
CA ALA A 164 -4.77 15.28 13.95
C ALA A 164 -6.11 15.00 13.27
N HIS A 165 -7.22 14.95 14.02
CA HIS A 165 -8.56 14.74 13.44
C HIS A 165 -9.01 15.92 12.55
N ALA A 166 -8.68 17.16 12.94
CA ALA A 166 -8.96 18.32 12.10
C ALA A 166 -8.15 18.27 10.79
N MET A 167 -6.87 17.90 10.85
CA MET A 167 -6.03 17.67 9.69
C MET A 167 -6.53 16.50 8.83
N GLU A 168 -6.98 15.41 9.44
CA GLU A 168 -7.52 14.23 8.74
C GLU A 168 -8.64 14.62 7.78
N ALA A 169 -9.59 15.47 8.23
CA ALA A 169 -10.69 15.95 7.41
C ALA A 169 -10.21 16.75 6.19
N GLU A 170 -9.19 17.58 6.34
CA GLU A 170 -8.62 18.37 5.26
C GLU A 170 -7.76 17.55 4.31
N LEU A 171 -6.97 16.61 4.81
CA LEU A 171 -6.11 15.76 4.00
C LEU A 171 -6.91 14.71 3.19
N LYS A 172 -8.07 14.28 3.69
CA LYS A 172 -9.01 13.44 2.91
C LYS A 172 -9.56 14.10 1.66
N ARG A 173 -9.59 15.44 1.60
CA ARG A 173 -10.06 16.21 0.42
C ARG A 173 -9.02 16.26 -0.69
N VAL A 174 -7.76 15.95 -0.42
CA VAL A 174 -6.70 15.97 -1.43
C VAL A 174 -6.98 14.87 -2.46
N PRO A 175 -7.02 15.20 -3.77
CA PRO A 175 -7.28 14.23 -4.82
C PRO A 175 -6.25 13.08 -4.80
N GLY A 176 -6.72 11.85 -4.94
CA GLY A 176 -5.88 10.65 -4.86
C GLY A 176 -5.74 10.05 -3.47
N THR A 177 -6.15 10.76 -2.41
CA THR A 177 -6.19 10.21 -1.05
C THR A 177 -7.32 9.18 -0.92
N ARG A 178 -7.01 8.00 -0.40
CA ARG A 178 -7.98 6.95 -0.08
C ARG A 178 -8.42 7.04 1.37
N GLU A 179 -7.49 6.92 2.30
CA GLU A 179 -7.75 6.90 3.72
C GLU A 179 -6.66 7.67 4.48
N VAL A 180 -7.06 8.32 5.54
CA VAL A 180 -6.16 8.93 6.52
C VAL A 180 -6.47 8.30 7.86
N THR A 181 -5.49 7.64 8.47
CA THR A 181 -5.63 6.94 9.75
C THR A 181 -4.76 7.59 10.79
N THR A 182 -5.34 7.88 11.94
CA THR A 182 -4.64 8.47 13.09
C THR A 182 -4.12 7.36 14.02
N LEU A 183 -2.81 7.26 14.18
CA LEU A 183 -2.11 6.32 15.06
C LEU A 183 -1.70 7.02 16.37
N GLY A 184 -1.80 6.32 17.50
CA GLY A 184 -1.48 6.89 18.82
C GLY A 184 -2.54 7.87 19.33
N LYS A 185 -3.76 7.79 18.77
CA LYS A 185 -4.87 8.65 19.20
C LYS A 185 -5.30 8.35 20.62
N THR A 186 -5.57 9.41 21.36
CA THR A 186 -6.16 9.38 22.69
C THR A 186 -7.58 9.91 22.64
N GLN A 187 -8.55 9.17 23.16
CA GLN A 187 -9.95 9.61 23.21
C GLN A 187 -10.20 10.45 24.45
N ARG A 188 -11.13 11.40 24.35
CA ARG A 188 -11.66 12.09 25.52
C ARG A 188 -12.63 11.17 26.23
N MET A 189 -12.50 11.05 27.55
CA MET A 189 -13.34 10.20 28.39
C MET A 189 -13.71 10.95 29.66
N VAL A 190 -14.95 10.79 30.09
CA VAL A 190 -15.35 11.14 31.45
C VAL A 190 -15.23 9.88 32.32
N ARG A 191 -14.24 9.88 33.21
CA ARG A 191 -13.95 8.77 34.12
C ARG A 191 -14.68 8.97 35.42
N VAL A 192 -15.41 7.98 35.87
CA VAL A 192 -16.10 7.97 37.16
C VAL A 192 -15.39 6.99 38.09
N LEU A 193 -14.71 7.48 39.08
CA LEU A 193 -14.01 6.71 40.08
C LEU A 193 -14.93 6.59 41.31
N LEU A 194 -15.56 5.44 41.47
CA LEU A 194 -16.48 5.18 42.59
C LEU A 194 -15.72 5.05 43.92
N ASN A 195 -16.26 5.66 44.97
CA ASN A 195 -15.77 5.49 46.36
C ASN A 195 -16.62 4.44 47.06
N PRO A 196 -16.06 3.25 47.39
CA PRO A 196 -16.82 2.16 48.03
C PRO A 196 -17.38 2.55 49.41
N GLU A 197 -16.65 3.40 50.19
CA GLU A 197 -17.08 3.85 51.49
C GLU A 197 -18.31 4.75 51.38
N SER A 198 -18.30 5.71 50.46
CA SER A 198 -19.44 6.57 50.17
C SER A 198 -20.65 5.80 49.67
N LEU A 199 -20.45 4.83 48.76
CA LEU A 199 -21.52 3.97 48.26
C LEU A 199 -22.19 3.23 49.42
N ASN A 200 -21.41 2.64 50.30
CA ASN A 200 -21.91 1.92 51.49
C ASN A 200 -22.64 2.86 52.44
N ALA A 201 -22.11 4.07 52.70
CA ALA A 201 -22.75 5.05 53.55
C ALA A 201 -24.16 5.49 53.07
N PHE A 202 -24.31 5.60 51.74
CA PHE A 202 -25.60 5.91 51.12
C PHE A 202 -26.44 4.68 50.80
N GLN A 203 -26.00 3.46 51.13
CA GLN A 203 -26.65 2.18 50.86
C GLN A 203 -26.93 1.95 49.34
N LEU A 204 -26.01 2.39 48.49
CA LEU A 204 -26.06 2.22 47.04
C LEU A 204 -25.13 1.11 46.58
N THR A 205 -25.59 0.35 45.60
CA THR A 205 -24.79 -0.67 44.93
C THR A 205 -24.17 -0.16 43.65
N LEU A 206 -23.11 -0.83 43.18
CA LEU A 206 -22.54 -0.57 41.87
C LEU A 206 -23.58 -0.65 40.73
N GLN A 207 -24.53 -1.58 40.88
CA GLN A 207 -25.59 -1.77 39.89
C GLN A 207 -26.57 -0.60 39.85
N ASP A 208 -26.86 0.04 40.97
CA ASP A 208 -27.74 1.21 41.03
C ASP A 208 -27.09 2.39 40.29
N VAL A 209 -25.81 2.63 40.52
CA VAL A 209 -25.04 3.67 39.80
C VAL A 209 -25.01 3.38 38.30
N ARG A 210 -24.73 2.13 37.91
CA ARG A 210 -24.71 1.71 36.50
C ARG A 210 -26.05 1.92 35.82
N ASN A 211 -27.14 1.50 36.44
CA ASN A 211 -28.50 1.65 35.93
C ASN A 211 -28.87 3.14 35.79
N ALA A 212 -28.53 3.96 36.78
CA ALA A 212 -28.78 5.40 36.75
C ALA A 212 -28.03 6.07 35.58
N MET A 213 -26.74 5.75 35.40
CA MET A 213 -25.94 6.28 34.30
C MET A 213 -26.48 5.85 32.93
N GLN A 214 -26.85 4.58 32.78
CA GLN A 214 -27.42 4.07 31.53
C GLN A 214 -28.77 4.74 31.21
N SER A 215 -29.63 4.94 32.21
CA SER A 215 -30.94 5.55 32.03
C SER A 215 -30.88 7.04 31.75
N ALA A 216 -29.83 7.72 32.26
CA ALA A 216 -29.67 9.17 32.07
C ALA A 216 -29.01 9.54 30.73
N ASN A 217 -28.26 8.63 30.12
CA ASN A 217 -27.55 8.89 28.87
C ASN A 217 -28.32 8.29 27.68
N VAL A 218 -29.60 8.65 27.58
CA VAL A 218 -30.50 8.18 26.51
C VAL A 218 -31.33 9.36 25.98
N SER A 219 -31.45 9.45 24.69
CA SER A 219 -32.39 10.33 24.00
C SER A 219 -33.36 9.46 23.21
N GLN A 220 -34.66 9.61 23.43
CA GLN A 220 -35.68 8.83 22.80
C GLN A 220 -36.73 9.72 22.14
N ASP A 221 -37.06 9.43 20.90
CA ASP A 221 -38.16 10.09 20.21
C ASP A 221 -39.48 9.57 20.79
N THR A 222 -40.25 10.49 21.35
CA THR A 222 -41.54 10.19 22.01
C THR A 222 -42.75 10.41 21.10
N GLY A 223 -42.51 10.85 19.87
CA GLY A 223 -43.54 11.14 18.87
C GLY A 223 -43.52 12.54 18.32
N THR A 224 -44.54 12.92 17.60
CA THR A 224 -44.63 14.20 16.95
C THR A 224 -45.89 14.96 17.41
N LEU A 225 -45.77 16.27 17.59
CA LEU A 225 -46.89 17.16 17.86
C LEU A 225 -47.18 18.01 16.59
N VAL A 226 -48.38 17.86 16.04
CA VAL A 226 -48.79 18.67 14.91
C VAL A 226 -49.52 19.92 15.42
N ARG A 227 -48.96 21.11 15.17
CA ARG A 227 -49.56 22.40 15.51
C ARG A 227 -49.36 23.40 14.38
N ASN A 228 -50.41 24.10 13.98
CA ASN A 228 -50.37 25.13 12.91
C ASN A 228 -49.75 24.60 11.59
N ASN A 229 -50.16 23.42 11.17
CA ASN A 229 -49.65 22.74 9.97
C ASN A 229 -48.11 22.53 9.96
N ARG A 230 -47.51 22.42 11.17
CA ARG A 230 -46.12 22.09 11.38
C ARG A 230 -46.04 20.88 12.29
N GLU A 231 -45.23 19.93 11.90
CA GLU A 231 -44.85 18.78 12.71
C GLU A 231 -43.65 19.15 13.55
N VAL A 232 -43.75 18.96 14.87
CA VAL A 232 -42.68 19.18 15.85
C VAL A 232 -42.34 17.85 16.45
N LEU A 233 -41.12 17.38 16.25
CA LEU A 233 -40.59 16.17 16.87
C LEU A 233 -40.44 16.43 18.38
N VAL A 234 -40.97 15.52 19.19
CA VAL A 234 -40.82 15.56 20.65
C VAL A 234 -39.81 14.51 21.07
N GLN A 235 -38.69 14.95 21.64
CA GLN A 235 -37.65 14.11 22.19
C GLN A 235 -37.64 14.19 23.71
N THR A 236 -37.47 13.04 24.35
CA THR A 236 -37.33 12.92 25.81
C THR A 236 -35.94 12.44 26.15
N GLY A 237 -35.29 13.12 27.12
CA GLY A 237 -33.92 12.86 27.49
C GLY A 237 -32.89 13.59 26.61
N SER A 238 -31.66 13.58 27.05
CA SER A 238 -30.49 14.11 26.32
C SER A 238 -29.28 13.27 26.64
N PHE A 239 -28.36 13.18 25.68
CA PHE A 239 -27.06 12.59 25.99
C PHE A 239 -26.25 13.51 26.89
N LEU A 240 -25.51 12.93 27.83
CA LEU A 240 -24.60 13.64 28.72
C LEU A 240 -23.47 14.23 27.89
N SER A 241 -23.28 15.53 27.93
CA SER A 241 -22.33 16.25 27.05
C SER A 241 -21.03 16.64 27.76
N ASN A 242 -21.02 16.74 29.09
CA ASN A 242 -19.87 17.17 29.85
C ASN A 242 -19.81 16.55 31.26
N ALA A 243 -18.65 16.65 31.89
CA ALA A 243 -18.41 16.08 33.22
C ALA A 243 -19.28 16.72 34.31
N ASN A 244 -19.73 17.97 34.14
CA ASN A 244 -20.57 18.63 35.15
C ASN A 244 -21.99 18.03 35.15
N GLU A 245 -22.54 17.72 34.00
CA GLU A 245 -23.81 17.00 33.90
C GLU A 245 -23.71 15.62 34.54
N VAL A 246 -22.59 14.90 34.27
CA VAL A 246 -22.32 13.60 34.91
C VAL A 246 -22.22 13.72 36.44
N LYS A 247 -21.57 14.74 36.97
CA LYS A 247 -21.47 15.01 38.42
C LYS A 247 -22.82 15.23 39.09
N GLN A 248 -23.76 15.86 38.37
CA GLN A 248 -25.08 16.21 38.85
C GLN A 248 -26.11 15.10 38.67
N LEU A 249 -25.72 13.96 38.11
CA LEU A 249 -26.62 12.85 37.93
C LEU A 249 -27.08 12.29 39.26
N VAL A 250 -28.41 12.10 39.42
CA VAL A 250 -28.98 11.44 40.61
C VAL A 250 -28.82 9.95 40.46
N VAL A 251 -28.09 9.32 41.34
CA VAL A 251 -27.79 7.85 41.31
C VAL A 251 -28.62 7.05 42.33
N GLY A 252 -29.34 7.76 43.20
CA GLY A 252 -30.23 7.13 44.18
C GLY A 252 -30.86 8.11 45.12
N VAL A 253 -31.58 7.60 46.14
CA VAL A 253 -32.20 8.36 47.21
C VAL A 253 -31.84 7.70 48.55
N SER A 254 -31.27 8.46 49.47
CA SER A 254 -30.95 8.04 50.84
C SER A 254 -31.57 8.97 51.83
N GLY A 255 -32.30 8.45 52.80
CA GLY A 255 -33.01 9.26 53.84
C GLY A 255 -34.00 10.28 53.22
N GLY A 256 -34.61 10.02 52.06
CA GLY A 256 -35.53 10.91 51.38
C GLY A 256 -34.88 12.06 50.61
N ARG A 257 -33.52 12.08 50.50
CA ARG A 257 -32.76 13.06 49.73
C ARG A 257 -32.10 12.44 48.51
N PRO A 258 -32.06 13.14 47.37
CA PRO A 258 -31.35 12.67 46.22
C PRO A 258 -29.84 12.61 46.47
N VAL A 259 -29.22 11.50 46.07
CA VAL A 259 -27.77 11.29 46.12
C VAL A 259 -27.24 11.53 44.70
N PHE A 260 -26.34 12.48 44.55
CA PHE A 260 -25.71 12.79 43.28
C PHE A 260 -24.44 11.93 43.06
N LEU A 261 -24.08 11.74 41.82
CA LEU A 261 -22.87 10.96 41.48
C LEU A 261 -21.60 11.55 42.10
N ARG A 262 -21.50 12.87 42.21
CA ARG A 262 -20.39 13.55 42.91
C ARG A 262 -20.26 13.22 44.39
N ASP A 263 -21.33 12.73 45.01
CA ASP A 263 -21.34 12.40 46.45
C ASP A 263 -20.75 11.00 46.72
N VAL A 264 -20.72 10.16 45.65
CA VAL A 264 -20.26 8.77 45.74
C VAL A 264 -19.11 8.44 44.78
N ALA A 265 -18.68 9.42 43.96
CA ALA A 265 -17.64 9.22 42.98
C ALA A 265 -16.86 10.51 42.67
N GLU A 266 -15.62 10.35 42.34
CA GLU A 266 -14.82 11.38 41.68
C GLU A 266 -15.02 11.32 40.15
N VAL A 267 -15.40 12.43 39.54
CA VAL A 267 -15.65 12.51 38.11
C VAL A 267 -14.54 13.34 37.45
N LEU A 268 -13.71 12.70 36.67
CA LEU A 268 -12.58 13.27 35.94
C LEU A 268 -12.88 13.34 34.46
N ASP A 269 -12.70 14.53 33.88
CA ASP A 269 -12.77 14.74 32.43
C ASP A 269 -11.35 14.83 31.87
N GLY A 270 -11.01 14.02 30.93
CA GLY A 270 -9.65 14.03 30.42
C GLY A 270 -9.39 12.98 29.33
N ALA A 271 -8.12 12.70 29.16
CA ALA A 271 -7.66 11.67 28.25
C ALA A 271 -7.96 10.26 28.79
N ASP A 272 -8.40 9.37 27.92
CA ASP A 272 -8.45 7.94 28.20
C ASP A 272 -7.03 7.35 28.29
N GLN A 273 -6.90 6.18 28.89
CA GLN A 273 -5.65 5.42 28.81
C GLN A 273 -5.47 4.94 27.35
N PRO A 274 -4.41 5.40 26.66
CA PRO A 274 -4.21 5.00 25.29
C PRO A 274 -3.92 3.50 25.18
N SER A 275 -4.57 2.84 24.24
CA SER A 275 -4.31 1.44 23.91
C SER A 275 -3.07 1.26 23.04
N SER A 276 -2.62 2.34 22.40
CA SER A 276 -1.42 2.39 21.58
C SER A 276 -0.71 3.73 21.79
N TYR A 277 0.62 3.68 21.83
CA TYR A 277 1.46 4.87 22.05
C TYR A 277 2.29 5.12 20.79
N VAL A 278 2.50 6.39 20.49
CA VAL A 278 3.44 6.86 19.47
C VAL A 278 4.38 7.89 20.11
N TRP A 279 5.66 7.70 19.90
CA TRP A 279 6.71 8.65 20.31
C TRP A 279 7.53 9.04 19.09
N LEU A 280 7.93 10.28 19.03
CA LEU A 280 8.98 10.75 18.13
C LEU A 280 10.30 10.77 18.88
N GLY A 281 11.23 9.87 18.54
CA GLY A 281 12.60 9.88 19.03
C GLY A 281 13.52 10.61 18.07
N THR A 282 14.38 11.49 18.57
CA THR A 282 15.37 12.20 17.78
C THR A 282 16.65 11.38 17.66
N GLY A 283 17.12 11.17 16.44
CA GLY A 283 18.34 10.45 16.12
C GLY A 283 19.30 11.31 15.29
N PRO A 284 20.37 10.72 14.71
CA PRO A 284 21.34 11.45 13.89
C PRO A 284 20.72 12.23 12.72
N ALA A 285 19.61 11.74 12.15
CA ALA A 285 18.91 12.42 11.06
C ALA A 285 18.00 13.58 11.51
N ALA A 286 17.93 13.89 12.80
CA ALA A 286 17.11 14.98 13.31
C ALA A 286 17.55 16.34 12.76
N ALA A 287 18.87 16.55 12.58
CA ALA A 287 19.42 17.75 12.00
C ALA A 287 18.93 17.99 10.57
N ASP A 288 18.83 16.92 9.74
CA ASP A 288 18.34 16.98 8.38
C ASP A 288 16.86 17.38 8.33
N LYS A 289 16.10 17.05 9.38
CA LYS A 289 14.69 17.41 9.55
C LYS A 289 14.49 18.73 10.30
N GLN A 290 15.56 19.48 10.57
CA GLN A 290 15.56 20.76 11.29
C GLN A 290 15.04 20.67 12.74
N ILE A 291 15.07 19.48 13.35
CA ILE A 291 14.71 19.24 14.74
C ILE A 291 15.93 19.53 15.60
N LYS A 292 15.83 20.57 16.43
CA LYS A 292 16.96 21.05 17.26
C LYS A 292 17.01 20.41 18.65
N THR A 293 15.88 19.92 19.12
CA THR A 293 15.73 19.34 20.46
C THR A 293 15.99 17.84 20.41
N ASN A 294 16.80 17.35 21.35
CA ASN A 294 17.06 15.91 21.50
C ASN A 294 16.15 15.34 22.60
N GLY A 295 15.55 14.18 22.33
CA GLY A 295 14.70 13.50 23.28
C GLY A 295 13.65 12.62 22.65
N GLU A 296 12.73 12.14 23.48
CA GLU A 296 11.53 11.43 23.09
C GLU A 296 10.30 12.28 23.42
N PHE A 297 9.43 12.46 22.44
CA PHE A 297 8.26 13.30 22.52
C PHE A 297 7.00 12.49 22.28
N THR A 298 5.97 12.69 23.10
CA THR A 298 4.65 12.13 22.81
C THR A 298 4.15 12.66 21.47
N ALA A 299 3.71 11.77 20.62
CA ALA A 299 3.35 12.10 19.25
C ALA A 299 2.06 11.39 18.81
N VAL A 300 1.48 11.89 17.73
CA VAL A 300 0.37 11.29 17.00
C VAL A 300 0.76 11.25 15.53
N THR A 301 0.58 10.12 14.86
CA THR A 301 0.95 9.99 13.46
C THR A 301 -0.29 9.82 12.57
N LEU A 302 -0.38 10.65 11.54
CA LEU A 302 -1.33 10.51 10.44
C LEU A 302 -0.70 9.65 9.35
N ALA A 303 -1.26 8.48 9.12
CA ALA A 303 -0.88 7.57 8.05
C ALA A 303 -1.84 7.73 6.88
N ILE A 304 -1.33 8.10 5.71
CA ILE A 304 -2.13 8.47 4.54
C ILE A 304 -1.89 7.47 3.42
N THR A 305 -2.96 6.83 2.95
CA THR A 305 -2.94 5.85 1.87
C THR A 305 -3.47 6.45 0.56
N LYS A 306 -3.05 5.88 -0.57
CA LYS A 306 -3.47 6.34 -1.90
C LYS A 306 -4.62 5.51 -2.47
N LYS A 307 -5.39 6.10 -3.40
CA LYS A 307 -6.31 5.34 -4.24
C LYS A 307 -5.55 4.46 -5.25
N PRO A 308 -6.08 3.30 -5.63
CA PRO A 308 -5.51 2.50 -6.71
C PRO A 308 -5.29 3.33 -7.97
N GLY A 309 -4.13 3.18 -8.61
CA GLY A 309 -3.77 3.92 -9.82
C GLY A 309 -3.36 5.39 -9.62
N ALA A 310 -3.47 5.95 -8.41
CA ALA A 310 -2.99 7.31 -8.14
C ALA A 310 -1.46 7.35 -8.11
N ASN A 311 -0.87 8.44 -8.65
CA ASN A 311 0.57 8.66 -8.61
C ASN A 311 1.00 9.04 -7.18
N ALA A 312 1.92 8.27 -6.61
CA ALA A 312 2.40 8.46 -5.24
C ALA A 312 3.21 9.77 -5.09
N VAL A 313 3.90 10.20 -6.14
CA VAL A 313 4.70 11.44 -6.15
C VAL A 313 3.79 12.65 -6.06
N ASP A 314 2.82 12.76 -6.99
CA ASP A 314 1.90 13.90 -7.06
C ASP A 314 1.04 13.99 -5.79
N LEU A 315 0.58 12.83 -5.30
CA LEU A 315 -0.18 12.79 -4.05
C LEU A 315 0.65 13.31 -2.87
N ALA A 316 1.90 12.86 -2.73
CA ALA A 316 2.76 13.29 -1.65
C ALA A 316 3.02 14.82 -1.71
N GLU A 317 3.31 15.37 -2.88
CA GLU A 317 3.52 16.80 -3.08
C GLU A 317 2.27 17.62 -2.73
N ASN A 318 1.08 17.19 -3.20
CA ASN A 318 -0.18 17.85 -2.90
C ASN A 318 -0.53 17.80 -1.41
N LEU A 319 -0.28 16.66 -0.74
CA LEU A 319 -0.47 16.53 0.70
C LEU A 319 0.44 17.47 1.49
N LEU A 320 1.73 17.54 1.14
CA LEU A 320 2.68 18.42 1.82
C LEU A 320 2.36 19.90 1.59
N THR A 321 1.93 20.26 0.40
CA THR A 321 1.43 21.61 0.09
C THR A 321 0.23 21.93 0.97
N ARG A 322 -0.74 21.00 1.06
CA ARG A 322 -1.92 21.19 1.93
C ARG A 322 -1.55 21.32 3.40
N VAL A 323 -0.63 20.51 3.92
CA VAL A 323 -0.12 20.64 5.30
C VAL A 323 0.46 22.04 5.56
N ASN A 324 1.24 22.57 4.62
CA ASN A 324 1.80 23.93 4.76
C ASN A 324 0.73 25.02 4.77
N GLU A 325 -0.36 24.86 4.02
CA GLU A 325 -1.50 25.78 4.04
C GLU A 325 -2.28 25.75 5.35
N LEU A 326 -2.28 24.60 6.04
CA LEU A 326 -2.98 24.42 7.31
C LEU A 326 -2.21 24.99 8.52
N LYS A 327 -0.94 25.33 8.38
CA LYS A 327 -0.14 25.95 9.46
C LYS A 327 -0.72 27.32 9.83
N GLY A 328 -0.80 27.59 11.13
CA GLY A 328 -1.36 28.82 11.69
C GLY A 328 -2.90 28.92 11.66
N SER A 329 -3.58 27.99 11.00
CA SER A 329 -5.06 27.93 10.96
C SER A 329 -5.63 26.71 11.69
N VAL A 330 -5.30 25.52 11.19
CA VAL A 330 -5.71 24.22 11.77
C VAL A 330 -4.62 23.67 12.68
N ILE A 331 -3.37 23.88 12.30
CA ILE A 331 -2.19 23.44 13.06
C ILE A 331 -1.70 24.61 13.88
N PRO A 332 -1.82 24.57 15.23
CA PRO A 332 -1.27 25.60 16.11
C PRO A 332 0.25 25.71 16.00
N ASP A 333 0.79 26.89 16.27
CA ASP A 333 2.23 27.17 16.11
C ASP A 333 3.14 26.34 17.05
N ASP A 334 2.60 25.86 18.16
CA ASP A 334 3.30 25.00 19.12
C ASP A 334 3.32 23.52 18.71
N VAL A 335 2.54 23.14 17.71
CA VAL A 335 2.50 21.77 17.17
C VAL A 335 3.44 21.66 15.98
N GLN A 336 4.47 20.83 16.14
CA GLN A 336 5.39 20.50 15.05
C GLN A 336 4.87 19.33 14.22
N VAL A 337 5.01 19.43 12.90
CA VAL A 337 4.66 18.35 11.97
C VAL A 337 5.92 17.87 11.26
N THR A 338 6.31 16.64 11.52
CA THR A 338 7.48 16.00 10.90
C THR A 338 7.04 14.93 9.93
N ILE A 339 7.61 14.97 8.72
CA ILE A 339 7.41 13.92 7.72
C ILE A 339 8.29 12.74 8.11
N THR A 340 7.68 11.67 8.63
CA THR A 340 8.40 10.47 9.06
C THR A 340 8.49 9.44 7.93
N ARG A 341 7.60 9.50 6.95
CA ARG A 341 7.61 8.66 5.76
C ARG A 341 7.12 9.45 4.55
N ASN A 342 7.85 9.36 3.43
CA ASN A 342 7.45 9.92 2.15
C ASN A 342 7.82 8.94 1.03
N TYR A 343 6.89 8.09 0.66
CA TYR A 343 7.10 7.14 -0.42
C TYR A 343 7.08 7.79 -1.81
N GLY A 344 6.40 8.93 -1.97
CA GLY A 344 6.44 9.69 -3.21
C GLY A 344 7.87 10.15 -3.53
N GLU A 345 8.56 10.76 -2.56
CA GLU A 345 9.95 11.18 -2.69
C GLU A 345 10.88 9.98 -2.96
N THR A 346 10.73 8.90 -2.18
CA THR A 346 11.55 7.69 -2.35
C THR A 346 11.33 7.06 -3.73
N ALA A 347 10.10 6.98 -4.21
CA ALA A 347 9.76 6.46 -5.53
C ALA A 347 10.37 7.32 -6.65
N ASN A 348 10.25 8.64 -6.52
CA ASN A 348 10.85 9.59 -7.48
C ASN A 348 12.38 9.47 -7.52
N ASP A 349 13.04 9.48 -6.38
CA ASP A 349 14.49 9.34 -6.27
C ASP A 349 15.01 8.04 -6.87
N LYS A 350 14.33 6.92 -6.56
CA LYS A 350 14.68 5.62 -7.13
C LYS A 350 14.47 5.58 -8.64
N ALA A 351 13.33 6.10 -9.13
CA ALA A 351 13.05 6.19 -10.55
C ALA A 351 14.09 7.04 -11.29
N MET A 352 14.41 8.23 -10.77
CA MET A 352 15.40 9.13 -11.37
C MET A 352 16.81 8.53 -11.38
N LYS A 353 17.24 7.88 -10.29
CA LYS A 353 18.52 7.18 -10.24
C LYS A 353 18.60 6.02 -11.25
N LEU A 354 17.51 5.29 -11.45
CA LEU A 354 17.45 4.21 -12.44
C LEU A 354 17.45 4.75 -13.87
N ILE A 355 16.72 5.84 -14.15
CA ILE A 355 16.75 6.55 -15.45
C ILE A 355 18.15 7.07 -15.76
N GLN A 356 18.84 7.65 -14.76
CA GLN A 356 20.23 8.08 -14.92
C GLN A 356 21.16 6.91 -15.25
N LYS A 357 21.03 5.78 -14.57
CA LYS A 357 21.81 4.57 -14.88
C LYS A 357 21.48 4.00 -16.26
N LEU A 358 20.21 4.04 -16.67
CA LEU A 358 19.76 3.67 -18.01
C LEU A 358 20.42 4.54 -19.09
N LEU A 359 20.43 5.85 -18.89
CA LEU A 359 21.09 6.79 -19.79
C LEU A 359 22.60 6.55 -19.85
N PHE A 360 23.23 6.35 -18.68
CA PHE A 360 24.66 6.06 -18.61
C PHE A 360 25.01 4.76 -19.33
N ALA A 361 24.24 3.69 -19.12
CA ALA A 361 24.44 2.40 -19.80
C ALA A 361 24.30 2.56 -21.32
N THR A 362 23.27 3.26 -21.79
CA THR A 362 23.07 3.54 -23.21
C THR A 362 24.26 4.32 -23.81
N LEU A 363 24.71 5.38 -23.13
CA LEU A 363 25.85 6.19 -23.58
C LEU A 363 27.16 5.38 -23.58
N ALA A 364 27.38 4.51 -22.58
CA ALA A 364 28.57 3.65 -22.52
C ALA A 364 28.61 2.66 -23.69
N VAL A 365 27.46 2.07 -24.03
CA VAL A 365 27.36 1.17 -25.20
C VAL A 365 27.61 1.92 -26.50
N VAL A 366 26.98 3.09 -26.70
CA VAL A 366 27.20 3.91 -27.89
C VAL A 366 28.68 4.34 -28.00
N ALA A 367 29.33 4.71 -26.89
CA ALA A 367 30.74 5.03 -26.86
C ALA A 367 31.62 3.81 -27.22
N LEU A 368 31.30 2.62 -26.72
CA LEU A 368 32.04 1.40 -27.05
C LEU A 368 31.92 1.07 -28.54
N VAL A 369 30.72 1.16 -29.12
CA VAL A 369 30.52 0.97 -30.57
C VAL A 369 31.25 2.04 -31.38
N TRP A 370 31.28 3.30 -30.88
CA TRP A 370 32.04 4.38 -31.54
C TRP A 370 33.53 4.08 -31.59
N LEU A 371 34.08 3.63 -30.47
CA LEU A 371 35.53 3.30 -30.41
C LEU A 371 35.89 2.09 -31.24
N SER A 372 34.99 1.09 -31.34
CA SER A 372 35.25 -0.19 -32.05
C SER A 372 34.93 -0.14 -33.54
N MET A 373 33.87 0.51 -33.96
CA MET A 373 33.33 0.45 -35.32
C MET A 373 33.27 1.82 -36.03
N GLY A 374 33.16 2.90 -35.28
CA GLY A 374 33.14 4.26 -35.83
C GLY A 374 31.87 5.05 -35.53
N ARG A 375 31.90 6.37 -35.93
CA ARG A 375 30.81 7.30 -35.57
C ARG A 375 29.47 6.99 -36.20
N ARG A 376 29.45 6.52 -37.46
CA ARG A 376 28.22 6.27 -38.22
C ARG A 376 27.50 5.07 -37.64
N GLU A 377 28.24 4.06 -37.31
CA GLU A 377 27.80 2.80 -36.72
C GLU A 377 27.21 3.05 -35.32
N ALA A 378 27.91 3.81 -34.48
CA ALA A 378 27.46 4.21 -33.17
C ALA A 378 26.14 5.01 -33.20
N LEU A 379 25.97 5.89 -34.18
CA LEU A 379 24.75 6.67 -34.36
C LEU A 379 23.54 5.77 -34.69
N VAL A 380 23.74 4.77 -35.55
CA VAL A 380 22.68 3.81 -35.90
C VAL A 380 22.23 3.03 -34.65
N VAL A 381 23.20 2.51 -33.87
CA VAL A 381 22.90 1.78 -32.63
C VAL A 381 22.21 2.70 -31.62
N GLY A 382 22.71 3.91 -31.42
CA GLY A 382 22.14 4.89 -30.49
C GLY A 382 20.69 5.26 -30.83
N ILE A 383 20.37 5.51 -32.10
CA ILE A 383 19.00 5.79 -32.55
C ILE A 383 18.11 4.56 -32.36
N ALA A 384 18.58 3.35 -32.70
CA ALA A 384 17.81 2.13 -32.55
C ALA A 384 17.43 1.90 -31.08
N VAL A 385 18.37 2.02 -30.16
CA VAL A 385 18.14 1.87 -28.71
C VAL A 385 17.14 2.92 -28.21
N LEU A 386 17.33 4.19 -28.60
CA LEU A 386 16.45 5.29 -28.18
C LEU A 386 15.01 5.06 -28.65
N LEU A 387 14.81 4.68 -29.91
CA LEU A 387 13.49 4.42 -30.48
C LEU A 387 12.80 3.24 -29.80
N THR A 388 13.54 2.18 -29.53
CA THR A 388 12.96 0.99 -28.89
C THR A 388 12.60 1.27 -27.45
N LEU A 389 13.44 1.99 -26.70
CA LEU A 389 13.12 2.43 -25.34
C LEU A 389 11.87 3.31 -25.32
N ALA A 390 11.79 4.28 -26.24
CA ALA A 390 10.63 5.17 -26.34
C ALA A 390 9.34 4.37 -26.64
N ALA A 391 9.40 3.45 -27.59
CA ALA A 391 8.26 2.58 -27.95
C ALA A 391 7.87 1.67 -26.78
N THR A 392 8.83 1.09 -26.07
CA THR A 392 8.57 0.22 -24.91
C THR A 392 7.95 1.00 -23.75
N LEU A 393 8.42 2.20 -23.45
CA LEU A 393 7.85 3.06 -22.44
C LEU A 393 6.41 3.48 -22.77
N PHE A 394 6.17 3.85 -24.03
CA PHE A 394 4.81 4.16 -24.49
C PHE A 394 3.88 2.95 -24.42
N ALA A 395 4.32 1.79 -24.86
CA ALA A 395 3.56 0.55 -24.74
C ALA A 395 3.26 0.20 -23.27
N SER A 396 4.25 0.32 -22.39
CA SER A 396 4.10 0.10 -20.94
C SER A 396 3.01 1.01 -20.36
N TRP A 397 3.04 2.30 -20.68
CA TRP A 397 1.99 3.24 -20.28
C TRP A 397 0.62 2.86 -20.85
N ALA A 398 0.54 2.51 -22.13
CA ALA A 398 -0.72 2.16 -22.80
C ALA A 398 -1.37 0.89 -22.21
N TYR A 399 -0.57 -0.04 -21.69
CA TYR A 399 -1.03 -1.23 -20.98
C TYR A 399 -1.30 -0.98 -19.49
N GLY A 400 -1.12 0.25 -18.98
CA GLY A 400 -1.40 0.62 -17.60
C GLY A 400 -0.33 0.21 -16.59
N PHE A 401 0.90 -0.13 -17.03
CA PHE A 401 2.01 -0.40 -16.12
C PHE A 401 2.55 0.88 -15.51
N THR A 402 2.98 0.79 -14.25
CA THR A 402 3.62 1.89 -13.52
C THR A 402 5.14 1.85 -13.65
N LEU A 403 5.79 3.02 -13.51
CA LEU A 403 7.24 3.10 -13.41
C LEU A 403 7.65 2.73 -11.98
N ASN A 404 8.09 1.50 -11.81
CA ASN A 404 8.58 0.97 -10.54
C ASN A 404 9.96 0.33 -10.73
N ARG A 405 10.54 -0.16 -9.64
CA ARG A 405 11.86 -0.79 -9.66
C ARG A 405 11.95 -1.94 -10.67
N VAL A 406 10.94 -2.81 -10.70
CA VAL A 406 10.94 -4.00 -11.57
C VAL A 406 10.83 -3.63 -13.03
N SER A 407 9.91 -2.71 -13.39
CA SER A 407 9.74 -2.26 -14.78
C SER A 407 10.99 -1.56 -15.32
N LEU A 408 11.67 -0.74 -14.49
CA LEU A 408 12.89 -0.07 -14.87
C LEU A 408 14.08 -1.03 -14.99
N PHE A 409 14.19 -2.05 -14.12
CA PHE A 409 15.20 -3.11 -14.28
C PHE A 409 14.96 -3.92 -15.56
N ALA A 410 13.71 -4.25 -15.88
CA ALA A 410 13.37 -4.93 -17.12
C ALA A 410 13.79 -4.11 -18.36
N LEU A 411 13.61 -2.79 -18.31
CA LEU A 411 14.10 -1.88 -19.37
C LEU A 411 15.61 -1.90 -19.49
N ILE A 412 16.36 -1.84 -18.37
CA ILE A 412 17.83 -1.91 -18.39
C ILE A 412 18.31 -3.24 -18.98
N PHE A 413 17.66 -4.34 -18.60
CA PHE A 413 17.99 -5.67 -19.13
C PHE A 413 17.68 -5.79 -20.63
N SER A 414 16.56 -5.24 -21.08
CA SER A 414 16.15 -5.27 -22.49
C SER A 414 17.10 -4.51 -23.40
N ILE A 415 17.78 -3.44 -22.90
CA ILE A 415 18.81 -2.73 -23.67
C ILE A 415 19.93 -3.68 -24.09
N GLY A 416 20.41 -4.54 -23.20
CA GLY A 416 21.45 -5.50 -23.54
C GLY A 416 21.10 -6.36 -24.72
N ILE A 417 19.87 -6.90 -24.76
CA ILE A 417 19.38 -7.75 -25.88
C ILE A 417 19.22 -6.93 -27.17
N LEU A 418 18.69 -5.72 -27.08
CA LEU A 418 18.43 -4.86 -28.23
C LEU A 418 19.72 -4.34 -28.89
N VAL A 419 20.73 -4.10 -28.05
CA VAL A 419 22.04 -3.64 -28.51
C VAL A 419 22.74 -4.75 -29.32
N ASP A 420 22.64 -6.00 -28.88
CA ASP A 420 23.26 -7.12 -29.59
C ASP A 420 22.69 -7.28 -31.00
N ASP A 421 21.37 -7.18 -31.17
CA ASP A 421 20.75 -7.22 -32.49
C ASP A 421 21.22 -6.05 -33.39
N ALA A 422 21.30 -4.85 -32.83
CA ALA A 422 21.76 -3.68 -33.56
C ALA A 422 23.25 -3.80 -33.97
N ILE A 423 24.10 -4.32 -33.08
CA ILE A 423 25.53 -4.56 -33.32
C ILE A 423 25.72 -5.60 -34.44
N VAL A 424 24.99 -6.71 -34.42
CA VAL A 424 25.08 -7.74 -35.46
C VAL A 424 24.75 -7.18 -36.83
N VAL A 425 23.72 -6.33 -36.96
CA VAL A 425 23.38 -5.67 -38.23
C VAL A 425 24.49 -4.74 -38.69
N VAL A 426 25.01 -3.91 -37.79
CA VAL A 426 26.07 -2.94 -38.10
C VAL A 426 27.39 -3.63 -38.46
N GLU A 427 27.77 -4.70 -37.72
CA GLU A 427 28.94 -5.51 -38.03
C GLU A 427 28.86 -6.14 -39.41
N ASN A 428 27.71 -6.72 -39.77
CA ASN A 428 27.48 -7.25 -41.09
C ASN A 428 27.63 -6.19 -42.22
N ILE A 429 27.14 -4.99 -42.00
CA ILE A 429 27.28 -3.88 -42.93
C ILE A 429 28.78 -3.48 -43.04
N HIS A 430 29.46 -3.38 -41.91
CA HIS A 430 30.88 -3.03 -41.90
C HIS A 430 31.76 -4.06 -42.61
N ARG A 431 31.53 -5.36 -42.33
CA ARG A 431 32.20 -6.48 -42.96
C ARG A 431 31.98 -6.46 -44.48
N ARG A 432 30.76 -6.24 -44.92
CA ARG A 432 30.45 -6.16 -46.38
C ARG A 432 31.11 -4.98 -47.05
N ARG A 433 31.18 -3.83 -46.39
CA ARG A 433 31.91 -2.65 -46.88
C ARG A 433 33.42 -2.91 -47.00
N ALA A 434 34.02 -3.57 -46.02
CA ALA A 434 35.41 -3.94 -46.04
C ALA A 434 35.72 -4.91 -47.19
N LEU A 435 34.89 -5.91 -47.43
CA LEU A 435 34.99 -6.85 -48.54
C LEU A 435 34.82 -6.16 -49.89
N ALA A 436 33.85 -5.24 -50.03
CA ALA A 436 33.64 -4.46 -51.25
C ALA A 436 34.81 -3.55 -51.58
N SER A 437 35.45 -2.93 -50.55
CA SER A 437 36.63 -2.09 -50.71
C SER A 437 37.86 -2.90 -51.12
N SER A 438 38.01 -4.15 -50.66
CA SER A 438 39.14 -5.01 -51.00
C SER A 438 39.05 -5.64 -52.38
N THR A 439 37.85 -5.71 -52.99
CA THR A 439 37.60 -6.37 -54.30
C THR A 439 37.35 -5.39 -55.44
N ASN A 440 37.40 -4.08 -55.24
CA ASN A 440 37.10 -3.03 -56.22
C ASN A 440 35.74 -3.19 -56.94
N ILE A 441 34.78 -3.92 -56.33
CA ILE A 441 33.44 -4.16 -56.88
C ILE A 441 32.51 -3.04 -56.39
N PRO A 442 31.74 -2.38 -57.30
CA PRO A 442 30.74 -1.38 -56.88
C PRO A 442 29.71 -1.97 -55.96
N ILE A 443 29.44 -1.29 -54.81
CA ILE A 443 28.54 -1.72 -53.74
C ILE A 443 27.15 -2.11 -54.26
N GLU A 444 26.65 -1.50 -55.36
CA GLU A 444 25.40 -1.82 -56.01
C GLU A 444 25.31 -3.27 -56.59
N LYS A 445 26.44 -3.82 -57.05
CA LYS A 445 26.48 -5.19 -57.59
C LYS A 445 26.48 -6.26 -56.49
N ILE A 446 26.89 -5.94 -55.28
CA ILE A 446 26.86 -6.88 -54.12
C ILE A 446 25.43 -7.05 -53.60
N SER A 447 24.61 -6.02 -53.71
CA SER A 447 23.19 -6.08 -53.32
C SER A 447 22.32 -6.93 -54.29
N ALA A 448 22.68 -6.97 -55.57
CA ALA A 448 21.91 -7.64 -56.62
C ALA A 448 22.16 -9.16 -56.71
N ASN A 449 23.30 -9.67 -56.17
CA ASN A 449 23.68 -11.09 -56.34
C ASN A 449 23.34 -11.96 -55.13
N ASN A 450 22.46 -11.53 -54.23
CA ASN A 450 22.19 -12.20 -52.98
C ASN A 450 20.87 -12.98 -52.94
N ASP A 451 20.63 -13.82 -53.94
CA ASP A 451 19.58 -14.86 -53.87
C ASP A 451 20.08 -16.19 -53.27
N THR A 452 21.26 -16.20 -52.69
CA THR A 452 21.81 -17.42 -52.08
C THR A 452 22.06 -17.27 -50.59
N ARG A 453 21.14 -17.90 -49.85
CA ARG A 453 21.31 -18.48 -48.50
C ARG A 453 21.91 -17.58 -47.43
N PHE A 454 21.03 -16.97 -46.66
CA PHE A 454 21.29 -16.68 -45.23
C PHE A 454 21.56 -18.03 -44.53
N SER A 455 22.80 -18.41 -44.38
CA SER A 455 23.18 -19.38 -43.37
C SER A 455 23.16 -18.62 -42.04
N VAL A 456 22.08 -18.77 -41.30
CA VAL A 456 21.95 -18.33 -39.93
C VAL A 456 23.04 -19.04 -39.14
N ASN A 457 23.91 -18.29 -38.49
CA ASN A 457 24.90 -18.79 -37.57
C ASN A 457 24.21 -19.67 -36.50
N PRO A 458 24.62 -20.93 -36.29
CA PRO A 458 23.95 -21.83 -35.33
C PRO A 458 23.77 -21.27 -33.94
N TYR A 459 24.63 -20.30 -33.51
CA TYR A 459 24.50 -19.62 -32.23
C TYR A 459 23.32 -18.62 -32.16
N ALA A 460 22.82 -18.10 -33.30
CA ALA A 460 21.63 -17.26 -33.33
C ALA A 460 20.34 -18.10 -33.26
N GLN A 461 20.40 -19.40 -33.59
CA GLN A 461 19.29 -20.30 -33.45
C GLN A 461 19.08 -20.77 -32.00
N GLU A 462 20.16 -20.88 -31.23
CA GLU A 462 20.08 -21.14 -29.79
C GLU A 462 19.51 -19.92 -29.01
N ALA A 463 19.91 -18.70 -29.36
CA ALA A 463 19.35 -17.50 -28.72
C ALA A 463 17.85 -17.33 -29.01
N ASN A 464 17.39 -17.65 -30.21
CA ASN A 464 15.96 -17.65 -30.56
C ASN A 464 15.18 -18.80 -29.90
N SER A 465 15.82 -19.95 -29.66
CA SER A 465 15.20 -21.06 -28.93
C SER A 465 15.07 -20.75 -27.43
N VAL A 466 16.02 -20.04 -26.85
CA VAL A 466 15.96 -19.56 -25.46
C VAL A 466 14.89 -18.46 -25.30
N ALA A 467 14.79 -17.52 -26.25
CA ALA A 467 13.74 -16.50 -26.23
C ALA A 467 12.32 -17.10 -26.44
N ALA A 468 12.20 -18.13 -27.28
CA ALA A 468 10.95 -18.86 -27.46
C ALA A 468 10.60 -19.74 -26.25
N SER A 469 11.60 -20.29 -25.54
CA SER A 469 11.38 -21.06 -24.32
C SER A 469 10.97 -20.18 -23.12
N VAL A 470 11.43 -18.92 -23.05
CA VAL A 470 11.03 -17.96 -22.02
C VAL A 470 9.61 -17.44 -22.27
N SER A 471 9.16 -17.34 -23.51
CA SER A 471 7.77 -16.95 -23.85
C SER A 471 6.77 -18.10 -23.73
N SER A 472 7.22 -19.36 -23.73
CA SER A 472 6.36 -20.55 -23.59
C SER A 472 6.28 -21.13 -22.16
N THR A 473 6.96 -20.54 -21.19
CA THR A 473 6.90 -20.95 -19.77
C THR A 473 5.81 -20.22 -18.99
N ALA A 474 4.81 -19.68 -19.68
CA ALA A 474 3.56 -19.30 -19.05
C ALA A 474 2.59 -20.50 -19.14
N MET A 475 2.47 -21.22 -18.02
CA MET A 475 1.58 -22.32 -17.63
C MET A 475 2.00 -23.76 -17.96
N PRO A 476 2.28 -24.56 -16.95
CA PRO A 476 2.00 -25.98 -16.99
C PRO A 476 0.66 -26.27 -16.28
N THR A 477 -0.32 -26.76 -17.03
CA THR A 477 -1.44 -27.51 -16.50
C THR A 477 -0.93 -28.83 -15.95
N THR A 478 -1.11 -29.04 -14.67
CA THR A 478 -0.79 -30.29 -13.98
C THR A 478 -1.81 -31.36 -14.28
N SER A 479 -1.35 -32.50 -14.78
CA SER A 479 -2.02 -33.78 -14.59
C SER A 479 -1.17 -34.67 -13.69
N ALA A 480 -1.85 -35.28 -12.74
CA ALA A 480 -1.33 -36.08 -11.65
C ALA A 480 -0.58 -37.33 -12.09
N SER A 481 0.49 -37.70 -11.39
CA SER A 481 0.84 -39.11 -11.17
C SER A 481 1.56 -39.27 -9.83
N ARG A 482 1.01 -40.18 -9.03
CA ARG A 482 1.50 -40.68 -7.74
C ARG A 482 2.77 -41.51 -7.90
N ARG A 483 3.69 -41.42 -6.96
CA ARG A 483 4.15 -42.48 -6.02
C ARG A 483 5.46 -42.13 -5.28
N PRO A 484 5.81 -42.84 -4.20
CA PRO A 484 6.22 -42.25 -2.93
C PRO A 484 7.63 -42.68 -2.45
N MET A 485 7.97 -42.20 -1.22
CA MET A 485 9.00 -42.65 -0.25
C MET A 485 10.48 -42.34 -0.52
N LEU A 486 11.12 -41.66 0.37
CA LEU A 486 11.89 -42.19 1.50
C LEU A 486 12.54 -41.06 2.32
N SER A 487 12.47 -41.27 3.62
CA SER A 487 13.09 -40.61 4.75
C SER A 487 14.57 -40.27 4.59
N HIS A 488 15.00 -39.09 5.12
CA HIS A 488 16.10 -39.09 6.11
C HIS A 488 16.12 -37.79 6.93
N THR A 489 16.08 -38.01 8.21
CA THR A 489 16.38 -37.16 9.36
C THR A 489 17.69 -36.39 9.23
N SER A 490 17.70 -35.10 9.60
CA SER A 490 18.70 -34.61 10.57
C SER A 490 18.26 -33.27 11.17
N ALA A 491 18.16 -33.29 12.47
CA ALA A 491 17.92 -32.17 13.34
C ALA A 491 19.13 -31.21 13.32
N THR A 492 18.83 -29.91 13.31
CA THR A 492 19.79 -28.95 13.89
C THR A 492 18.98 -27.90 14.63
N THR A 493 19.03 -28.00 15.93
CA THR A 493 18.58 -27.02 16.92
C THR A 493 19.37 -25.73 16.79
N ALA A 494 18.67 -24.61 16.68
CA ALA A 494 19.22 -23.33 17.06
C ALA A 494 18.21 -22.64 17.97
N SER A 495 18.57 -22.57 19.23
CA SER A 495 17.94 -21.75 20.27
C SER A 495 18.14 -20.28 19.96
N VAL A 496 17.07 -19.49 20.00
CA VAL A 496 17.16 -18.04 20.19
C VAL A 496 16.31 -17.67 21.39
N ALA A 497 17.00 -17.03 22.30
CA ALA A 497 16.53 -16.62 23.59
C ALA A 497 15.38 -15.61 23.53
N ASN A 498 14.46 -15.80 24.47
CA ASN A 498 13.55 -14.80 25.02
C ASN A 498 14.29 -13.51 25.43
N ASN A 499 13.73 -12.38 25.05
CA ASN A 499 13.68 -11.24 25.95
C ASN A 499 12.32 -10.55 25.81
N SER A 500 11.59 -10.66 26.90
CA SER A 500 10.43 -9.90 27.30
C SER A 500 10.74 -8.40 27.41
N PHE A 501 9.93 -7.58 26.83
CA PHE A 501 9.23 -6.48 27.50
C PHE A 501 8.01 -6.09 26.65
#